data_506341ce05385f01681e2a5fca16fe42
#
_entry.id   506341ce05385f01681e2a5fca16fe42
#
_cell.length_a   1.000
_cell.length_b   1.000
_cell.length_c   1.000
_cell.angle_alpha   90.00
_cell.angle_beta   90.00
_cell.angle_gamma   90.00
#
_symmetry.space_group_name_H-M   'P 1'
#
loop_
_entity.id
_entity.type
_entity.pdbx_description
1 polymer ?
#
loop_
_entity_poly.entity_id
_entity_poly.type
_entity_poly.pdbx_seq_one_letter_code
_entity_poly.pdbx_strand_id
1 'polypeptide(L)'
;MFACQHEAVVPDFLVLAKGLTGGYLPMAATLTTEAVYDGFLGDFSELRAFFYGHSYTANPLGCAAALASLEVFREEKVLERVASMVPVLTQELAQLRLLPCVREVRQVGMMVGIEVGAADGTGFDWRERIGGKVCLAAREYGLLTRPIQDVVVFMPPLCVSGDEIRFGLEAIGRAVEAVCG
;
A
#
# COMPACT_ATOMS: atom_id res chain seq x y z
N MET A 1 -5.32 -4.67 9.71
CA MET A 1 -4.93 -5.14 8.36
C MET A 1 -5.49 -4.21 7.28
N PHE A 2 -6.78 -3.95 7.22
CA PHE A 2 -7.44 -3.17 6.17
C PHE A 2 -7.72 -1.73 6.59
N ALA A 3 -7.68 -0.80 5.63
CA ALA A 3 -7.94 0.62 5.88
C ALA A 3 -9.34 0.89 6.47
N CYS A 4 -10.35 0.12 6.06
CA CYS A 4 -11.71 0.23 6.60
C CYS A 4 -11.78 -0.01 8.13
N GLN A 5 -10.82 -0.72 8.71
CA GLN A 5 -10.77 -0.93 10.16
C GLN A 5 -10.36 0.34 10.92
N HIS A 6 -9.60 1.24 10.30
CA HIS A 6 -9.21 2.53 10.91
C HIS A 6 -10.39 3.50 10.98
N GLU A 7 -11.31 3.41 10.02
CA GLU A 7 -12.49 4.28 9.93
C GLU A 7 -13.76 3.62 10.50
N ALA A 8 -13.63 2.42 11.10
CA ALA A 8 -14.75 1.61 11.58
C ALA A 8 -15.85 1.37 10.52
N VAL A 9 -15.45 1.31 9.24
CA VAL A 9 -16.35 1.00 8.12
C VAL A 9 -16.46 -0.50 7.96
N VAL A 10 -17.68 -0.99 7.91
CA VAL A 10 -18.00 -2.39 7.56
C VAL A 10 -18.55 -2.41 6.13
N PRO A 11 -17.75 -2.79 5.14
CA PRO A 11 -18.20 -2.79 3.75
C PRO A 11 -19.12 -3.97 3.45
N ASP A 12 -20.09 -3.80 2.55
CA ASP A 12 -20.89 -4.89 2.02
C ASP A 12 -20.09 -5.79 1.06
N PHE A 13 -19.07 -5.22 0.43
CA PHE A 13 -18.14 -5.95 -0.44
C PHE A 13 -16.68 -5.58 -0.09
N LEU A 14 -15.86 -6.60 0.14
CA LEU A 14 -14.42 -6.46 0.33
C LEU A 14 -13.68 -7.24 -0.75
N VAL A 15 -12.99 -6.53 -1.64
CA VAL A 15 -12.23 -7.14 -2.74
C VAL A 15 -10.76 -7.25 -2.35
N LEU A 16 -10.24 -8.47 -2.38
CA LEU A 16 -8.86 -8.81 -2.02
C LEU A 16 -8.11 -9.34 -3.26
N ALA A 17 -6.86 -8.92 -3.40
CA ALA A 17 -5.98 -9.39 -4.47
C ALA A 17 -4.50 -9.19 -4.07
N LYS A 18 -3.57 -9.24 -5.03
CA LYS A 18 -2.14 -8.92 -4.86
C LYS A 18 -1.50 -9.69 -3.70
N GLY A 19 -1.38 -9.06 -2.52
CA GLY A 19 -0.83 -9.67 -1.31
C GLY A 19 -1.56 -10.93 -0.83
N LEU A 20 -2.77 -11.20 -1.32
CA LEU A 20 -3.51 -12.43 -0.99
C LEU A 20 -2.69 -13.70 -1.30
N THR A 21 -1.91 -13.68 -2.38
CA THR A 21 -1.01 -14.80 -2.76
C THR A 21 0.47 -14.46 -2.55
N GLY A 22 0.79 -13.39 -1.82
CA GLY A 22 2.17 -12.92 -1.67
C GLY A 22 2.83 -12.50 -3.00
N GLY A 23 2.04 -12.26 -4.06
CA GLY A 23 2.54 -11.90 -5.39
C GLY A 23 2.97 -13.08 -6.26
N TYR A 24 2.86 -14.32 -5.79
CA TYR A 24 3.29 -15.51 -6.54
C TYR A 24 2.34 -15.90 -7.67
N LEU A 25 1.03 -15.80 -7.46
CA LEU A 25 0.02 -16.18 -8.45
C LEU A 25 -1.09 -15.14 -8.56
N PRO A 26 -1.65 -14.95 -9.77
CA PRO A 26 -2.79 -14.07 -9.95
C PRO A 26 -4.04 -14.70 -9.32
N MET A 27 -4.56 -14.04 -8.29
CA MET A 27 -5.80 -14.42 -7.62
C MET A 27 -6.45 -13.19 -7.00
N ALA A 28 -7.77 -13.18 -7.01
CA ALA A 28 -8.59 -12.22 -6.29
C ALA A 28 -9.76 -12.95 -5.62
N ALA A 29 -10.26 -12.36 -4.55
CA ALA A 29 -11.46 -12.81 -3.86
C ALA A 29 -12.34 -11.61 -3.55
N THR A 30 -13.64 -11.77 -3.74
CA THR A 30 -14.63 -10.80 -3.28
C THR A 30 -15.40 -11.44 -2.13
N LEU A 31 -15.28 -10.83 -0.95
CA LEU A 31 -16.07 -11.20 0.22
C LEU A 31 -17.30 -10.30 0.27
N THR A 32 -18.40 -10.85 0.74
CA THR A 32 -19.64 -10.10 0.88
C THR A 32 -20.37 -10.50 2.16
N THR A 33 -21.42 -9.76 2.50
CA THR A 33 -22.29 -10.08 3.64
C THR A 33 -23.24 -11.24 3.29
N GLU A 34 -23.72 -11.94 4.33
CA GLU A 34 -24.73 -12.97 4.19
C GLU A 34 -25.99 -12.45 3.48
N ALA A 35 -26.43 -11.24 3.81
CA ALA A 35 -27.59 -10.61 3.20
C ALA A 35 -27.47 -10.45 1.67
N VAL A 36 -26.26 -10.15 1.18
CA VAL A 36 -26.00 -10.09 -0.27
C VAL A 36 -25.99 -11.49 -0.87
N TYR A 37 -25.35 -12.46 -0.19
CA TYR A 37 -25.30 -13.86 -0.64
C TYR A 37 -26.70 -14.47 -0.74
N ASP A 38 -27.55 -14.27 0.25
CA ASP A 38 -28.93 -14.75 0.29
C ASP A 38 -29.78 -14.25 -0.89
N GLY A 39 -29.43 -13.07 -1.41
CA GLY A 39 -30.09 -12.53 -2.60
C GLY A 39 -29.92 -13.39 -3.86
N PHE A 40 -28.89 -14.24 -3.90
CA PHE A 40 -28.61 -15.18 -5.01
C PHE A 40 -29.16 -16.57 -4.76
N LEU A 41 -29.72 -16.84 -3.58
CA LEU A 41 -30.32 -18.13 -3.23
C LEU A 41 -31.80 -18.13 -3.61
N GLY A 42 -32.26 -19.26 -4.11
CA GLY A 42 -33.67 -19.46 -4.48
C GLY A 42 -33.87 -20.72 -5.31
N ASP A 43 -35.12 -21.03 -5.62
CA ASP A 43 -35.44 -22.11 -6.52
C ASP A 43 -34.95 -21.83 -7.95
N PHE A 44 -34.67 -22.88 -8.70
CA PHE A 44 -34.17 -22.76 -10.08
C PHE A 44 -35.07 -21.87 -10.97
N SER A 45 -36.37 -21.91 -10.79
CA SER A 45 -37.34 -21.09 -11.53
C SER A 45 -37.27 -19.60 -11.23
N GLU A 46 -36.68 -19.20 -10.12
CA GLU A 46 -36.53 -17.78 -9.73
C GLU A 46 -35.36 -17.09 -10.43
N LEU A 47 -34.45 -17.86 -11.04
CA LEU A 47 -33.29 -17.35 -11.80
C LEU A 47 -32.40 -16.34 -11.01
N ARG A 48 -32.23 -16.56 -9.69
CA ARG A 48 -31.46 -15.68 -8.81
C ARG A 48 -29.96 -15.95 -8.83
N ALA A 49 -29.51 -17.06 -9.43
CA ALA A 49 -28.09 -17.39 -9.47
C ALA A 49 -27.27 -16.30 -10.13
N PHE A 50 -26.04 -16.12 -9.68
CA PHE A 50 -25.14 -15.06 -10.17
C PHE A 50 -24.73 -15.24 -11.64
N PHE A 51 -24.90 -16.40 -12.22
CA PHE A 51 -24.61 -16.74 -13.64
C PHE A 51 -23.26 -16.26 -14.16
N TYR A 52 -22.26 -16.19 -13.29
CA TYR A 52 -20.92 -15.76 -13.64
C TYR A 52 -19.89 -16.79 -13.22
N GLY A 53 -18.84 -16.93 -14.05
CA GLY A 53 -17.69 -17.74 -13.76
C GLY A 53 -16.67 -17.62 -14.89
N HIS A 54 -15.40 -17.77 -14.57
CA HIS A 54 -14.37 -17.92 -15.58
C HIS A 54 -13.49 -19.14 -15.29
N SER A 55 -12.78 -19.60 -16.31
CA SER A 55 -12.05 -20.88 -16.30
C SER A 55 -11.08 -21.06 -15.14
N TYR A 56 -10.54 -19.98 -14.59
CA TYR A 56 -9.55 -20.01 -13.52
C TYR A 56 -10.12 -19.71 -12.13
N THR A 57 -11.43 -19.59 -12.00
CA THR A 57 -12.09 -19.41 -10.70
C THR A 57 -11.74 -20.61 -9.78
N ALA A 58 -11.35 -20.29 -8.54
CA ALA A 58 -10.98 -21.27 -7.52
C ALA A 58 -9.88 -22.26 -7.97
N ASN A 59 -8.96 -21.84 -8.85
CA ASN A 59 -7.88 -22.73 -9.24
C ASN A 59 -7.04 -23.17 -8.02
N PRO A 60 -6.68 -24.47 -7.92
CA PRO A 60 -6.09 -25.01 -6.69
C PRO A 60 -4.71 -24.45 -6.38
N LEU A 61 -3.93 -24.05 -7.38
CA LEU A 61 -2.60 -23.45 -7.16
C LEU A 61 -2.72 -22.06 -6.54
N GLY A 62 -3.64 -21.22 -7.03
CA GLY A 62 -3.92 -19.92 -6.47
C GLY A 62 -4.45 -20.01 -5.03
N CYS A 63 -5.35 -20.96 -4.77
CA CYS A 63 -5.88 -21.23 -3.43
C CYS A 63 -4.77 -21.67 -2.47
N ALA A 64 -3.90 -22.59 -2.89
CA ALA A 64 -2.77 -23.05 -2.08
C ALA A 64 -1.79 -21.89 -1.75
N ALA A 65 -1.47 -21.06 -2.74
CA ALA A 65 -0.62 -19.89 -2.52
C ALA A 65 -1.26 -18.89 -1.55
N ALA A 66 -2.57 -18.65 -1.66
CA ALA A 66 -3.30 -17.78 -0.74
C ALA A 66 -3.30 -18.31 0.70
N LEU A 67 -3.55 -19.60 0.87
CA LEU A 67 -3.53 -20.25 2.19
C LEU A 67 -2.12 -20.16 2.81
N ALA A 68 -1.07 -20.47 2.05
CA ALA A 68 0.32 -20.34 2.51
C ALA A 68 0.67 -18.89 2.91
N SER A 69 0.23 -17.90 2.13
CA SER A 69 0.42 -16.49 2.48
C SER A 69 -0.25 -16.13 3.81
N LEU A 70 -1.48 -16.56 4.02
CA LEU A 70 -2.21 -16.33 5.28
C LEU A 70 -1.55 -17.05 6.47
N GLU A 71 -0.97 -18.24 6.24
CA GLU A 71 -0.21 -18.95 7.26
C GLU A 71 1.04 -18.21 7.69
N VAL A 72 1.82 -17.69 6.74
CA VAL A 72 2.99 -16.81 7.02
C VAL A 72 2.56 -15.60 7.85
N PHE A 73 1.45 -14.94 7.51
CA PHE A 73 0.93 -13.82 8.31
C PHE A 73 0.70 -14.19 9.76
N ARG A 74 0.17 -15.39 10.02
CA ARG A 74 -0.12 -15.90 11.36
C ARG A 74 1.16 -16.31 12.11
N GLU A 75 2.01 -17.12 11.46
CA GLU A 75 3.19 -17.71 12.09
C GLU A 75 4.26 -16.69 12.41
N GLU A 76 4.51 -15.76 11.47
CA GLU A 76 5.48 -14.69 11.64
C GLU A 76 4.91 -13.46 12.37
N LYS A 77 3.66 -13.51 12.80
CA LYS A 77 2.98 -12.40 13.50
C LYS A 77 3.15 -11.07 12.75
N VAL A 78 2.93 -11.11 11.43
CA VAL A 78 3.25 -9.98 10.55
C VAL A 78 2.55 -8.68 10.98
N LEU A 79 1.30 -8.75 11.46
CA LEU A 79 0.56 -7.55 11.88
C LEU A 79 1.12 -6.93 13.16
N GLU A 80 1.55 -7.74 14.12
CA GLU A 80 2.20 -7.26 15.36
C GLU A 80 3.56 -6.64 15.04
N ARG A 81 4.32 -7.25 14.14
CA ARG A 81 5.59 -6.69 13.67
C ARG A 81 5.38 -5.36 12.95
N VAL A 82 4.42 -5.27 12.04
CA VAL A 82 4.04 -4.00 11.40
C VAL A 82 3.67 -2.95 12.45
N ALA A 83 2.85 -3.31 13.44
CA ALA A 83 2.47 -2.39 14.51
C ALA A 83 3.68 -1.86 15.30
N SER A 84 4.74 -2.66 15.48
CA SER A 84 5.98 -2.22 16.13
C SER A 84 6.87 -1.34 15.25
N MET A 85 6.76 -1.45 13.92
CA MET A 85 7.54 -0.64 12.97
C MET A 85 6.88 0.72 12.67
N VAL A 86 5.55 0.84 12.80
CA VAL A 86 4.84 2.10 12.55
C VAL A 86 5.39 3.28 13.38
N PRO A 87 5.65 3.15 14.70
CA PRO A 87 6.26 4.23 15.48
C PRO A 87 7.66 4.62 14.99
N VAL A 88 8.48 3.65 14.59
CA VAL A 88 9.81 3.90 14.02
C VAL A 88 9.67 4.74 12.75
N LEU A 89 8.80 4.31 11.84
CA LEU A 89 8.50 5.03 10.61
C LEU A 89 8.01 6.47 10.90
N THR A 90 7.09 6.63 11.85
CA THR A 90 6.55 7.95 12.23
C THR A 90 7.64 8.89 12.76
N GLN A 91 8.56 8.35 13.57
CA GLN A 91 9.69 9.10 14.12
C GLN A 91 10.64 9.59 13.03
N GLU A 92 11.03 8.71 12.11
CA GLU A 92 11.93 9.05 11.01
C GLU A 92 11.30 10.05 10.03
N LEU A 93 10.01 9.95 9.76
CA LEU A 93 9.27 10.90 8.94
C LEU A 93 9.27 12.33 9.50
N ALA A 94 9.47 12.50 10.81
CA ALA A 94 9.53 13.82 11.42
C ALA A 94 10.67 14.67 10.85
N GLN A 95 11.79 14.05 10.47
CA GLN A 95 12.93 14.76 9.86
C GLN A 95 12.60 15.27 8.45
N LEU A 96 11.89 14.48 7.66
CA LEU A 96 11.48 14.88 6.31
C LEU A 96 10.52 16.08 6.33
N ARG A 97 9.69 16.21 7.36
CA ARG A 97 8.77 17.35 7.53
C ARG A 97 9.48 18.70 7.72
N LEU A 98 10.77 18.66 8.07
CA LEU A 98 11.58 19.87 8.27
C LEU A 98 12.21 20.39 6.98
N LEU A 99 12.18 19.60 5.90
CA LEU A 99 12.73 20.02 4.61
C LEU A 99 11.83 21.09 3.97
N PRO A 100 12.39 22.22 3.50
CA PRO A 100 11.60 23.34 2.96
C PRO A 100 10.69 22.95 1.78
N CYS A 101 11.11 21.95 1.00
CA CYS A 101 10.38 21.48 -0.17
C CYS A 101 9.43 20.31 0.12
N VAL A 102 9.23 19.95 1.38
CA VAL A 102 8.23 18.96 1.79
C VAL A 102 7.00 19.69 2.32
N ARG A 103 5.92 19.67 1.55
CA ARG A 103 4.65 20.33 1.89
C ARG A 103 3.83 19.55 2.89
N GLU A 104 3.75 18.24 2.70
CA GLU A 104 2.94 17.38 3.54
C GLU A 104 3.52 15.97 3.60
N VAL A 105 3.41 15.34 4.76
CA VAL A 105 3.69 13.91 4.94
C VAL A 105 2.46 13.24 5.54
N ARG A 106 1.85 12.34 4.77
CA ARG A 106 0.69 11.53 5.17
C ARG A 106 1.14 10.10 5.44
N GLN A 107 0.63 9.51 6.51
CA GLN A 107 0.95 8.13 6.89
C GLN A 107 -0.29 7.39 7.38
N VAL A 108 -0.49 6.18 6.88
CA VAL A 108 -1.40 5.18 7.48
C VAL A 108 -0.67 3.83 7.49
N GLY A 109 -0.37 3.33 8.67
CA GLY A 109 0.44 2.12 8.82
C GLY A 109 1.81 2.27 8.16
N MET A 110 2.15 1.35 7.25
CA MET A 110 3.40 1.36 6.47
C MET A 110 3.26 2.10 5.13
N MET A 111 2.13 2.73 4.88
CA MET A 111 1.89 3.51 3.67
C MET A 111 2.16 4.98 3.93
N VAL A 112 3.07 5.59 3.16
CA VAL A 112 3.46 7.00 3.29
C VAL A 112 3.41 7.70 1.95
N GLY A 113 2.85 8.90 1.95
CA GLY A 113 2.95 9.86 0.86
C GLY A 113 3.69 11.11 1.33
N ILE A 114 4.76 11.46 0.64
CA ILE A 114 5.57 12.66 0.90
C ILE A 114 5.34 13.61 -0.27
N GLU A 115 4.56 14.66 -0.04
CA GLU A 115 4.24 15.65 -1.06
C GLU A 115 5.31 16.72 -1.13
N VAL A 116 5.93 16.87 -2.31
CA VAL A 116 6.94 17.91 -2.55
C VAL A 116 6.33 19.12 -3.25
N GLY A 117 6.89 20.29 -2.98
CA GLY A 117 6.48 21.57 -3.56
C GLY A 117 7.57 22.61 -3.38
N ALA A 118 7.32 23.83 -3.85
CA ALA A 118 8.25 24.92 -3.68
C ALA A 118 8.35 25.34 -2.20
N ALA A 119 9.47 25.94 -1.83
CA ALA A 119 9.74 26.37 -0.45
C ALA A 119 8.75 27.41 0.08
N ASP A 120 8.04 28.13 -0.78
CA ASP A 120 6.95 29.05 -0.43
C ASP A 120 5.62 28.35 -0.13
N GLY A 121 5.58 27.02 -0.21
CA GLY A 121 4.40 26.19 0.02
C GLY A 121 3.50 26.01 -1.20
N THR A 122 3.85 26.57 -2.37
CA THR A 122 3.09 26.33 -3.60
C THR A 122 3.43 24.96 -4.21
N GLY A 123 2.49 24.40 -4.98
CA GLY A 123 2.75 23.19 -5.77
C GLY A 123 3.59 23.50 -7.00
N PHE A 124 4.34 22.52 -7.49
CA PHE A 124 5.02 22.63 -8.78
C PHE A 124 4.04 22.49 -9.95
N ASP A 125 4.40 23.04 -11.13
CA ASP A 125 3.67 22.68 -12.35
C ASP A 125 3.85 21.17 -12.60
N TRP A 126 2.76 20.47 -12.75
CA TRP A 126 2.77 19.02 -12.96
C TRP A 126 3.62 18.60 -14.19
N ARG A 127 3.79 19.51 -15.16
CA ARG A 127 4.61 19.29 -16.36
C ARG A 127 6.09 19.14 -16.02
N GLU A 128 6.54 19.76 -14.94
CA GLU A 128 7.93 19.69 -14.48
C GLU A 128 8.26 18.30 -13.91
N ARG A 129 7.25 17.53 -13.46
CA ARG A 129 7.38 16.16 -12.97
C ARG A 129 8.41 16.05 -11.84
N ILE A 130 8.38 16.99 -10.91
CA ILE A 130 9.38 17.08 -9.84
C ILE A 130 9.39 15.81 -8.99
N GLY A 131 8.23 15.28 -8.60
CA GLY A 131 8.16 14.00 -7.88
C GLY A 131 8.85 12.86 -8.64
N GLY A 132 8.75 12.85 -9.98
CA GLY A 132 9.49 11.90 -10.83
C GLY A 132 10.99 12.09 -10.78
N LYS A 133 11.48 13.34 -10.81
CA LYS A 133 12.90 13.67 -10.69
C LYS A 133 13.45 13.25 -9.32
N VAL A 134 12.72 13.51 -8.24
CA VAL A 134 13.07 13.05 -6.88
C VAL A 134 13.19 11.53 -6.83
N CYS A 135 12.24 10.80 -7.38
CA CYS A 135 12.30 9.33 -7.42
C CYS A 135 13.47 8.81 -8.28
N LEU A 136 13.87 9.53 -9.33
CA LEU A 136 15.05 9.18 -10.10
C LEU A 136 16.34 9.44 -9.32
N ALA A 137 16.45 10.60 -8.64
CA ALA A 137 17.61 10.92 -7.79
C ALA A 137 17.74 9.94 -6.61
N ALA A 138 16.63 9.47 -6.02
CA ALA A 138 16.64 8.49 -4.94
C ALA A 138 17.35 7.18 -5.31
N ARG A 139 17.41 6.82 -6.61
CA ARG A 139 18.14 5.63 -7.09
C ARG A 139 19.64 5.74 -6.88
N GLU A 140 20.20 6.94 -6.97
CA GLU A 140 21.62 7.18 -6.70
C GLU A 140 21.98 6.92 -5.23
N TYR A 141 20.98 7.01 -4.35
CA TYR A 141 21.08 6.70 -2.93
C TYR A 141 20.56 5.30 -2.56
N GLY A 142 20.34 4.43 -3.57
CA GLY A 142 19.99 3.03 -3.38
C GLY A 142 18.49 2.73 -3.17
N LEU A 143 17.60 3.71 -3.35
CA LEU A 143 16.17 3.52 -3.20
C LEU A 143 15.44 3.55 -4.54
N LEU A 144 14.71 2.47 -4.84
CA LEU A 144 13.78 2.42 -5.95
C LEU A 144 12.37 2.67 -5.44
N THR A 145 11.79 3.81 -5.82
CA THR A 145 10.40 4.15 -5.52
C THR A 145 9.74 4.82 -6.73
N ARG A 146 8.47 5.20 -6.57
CA ARG A 146 7.68 5.83 -7.64
C ARG A 146 6.90 7.03 -7.11
N PRO A 147 6.61 8.02 -7.96
CA PRO A 147 5.74 9.13 -7.61
C PRO A 147 4.28 8.83 -7.96
N ILE A 148 3.39 9.57 -7.30
CA ILE A 148 2.02 9.85 -7.79
C ILE A 148 1.97 11.37 -7.93
N GLN A 149 2.14 11.88 -9.15
CA GLN A 149 2.41 13.29 -9.42
C GLN A 149 3.63 13.77 -8.60
N ASP A 150 3.47 14.76 -7.72
CA ASP A 150 4.53 15.26 -6.84
C ASP A 150 4.51 14.65 -5.43
N VAL A 151 3.82 13.53 -5.28
CA VAL A 151 3.86 12.73 -4.05
C VAL A 151 4.81 11.57 -4.21
N VAL A 152 5.94 11.58 -3.51
CA VAL A 152 6.85 10.44 -3.40
C VAL A 152 6.22 9.39 -2.48
N VAL A 153 6.06 8.17 -2.99
CA VAL A 153 5.44 7.07 -2.24
C VAL A 153 6.53 6.27 -1.54
N PHE A 154 6.41 6.08 -0.21
CA PHE A 154 7.21 5.13 0.53
C PHE A 154 6.31 4.05 1.10
N MET A 155 6.44 2.84 0.56
CA MET A 155 5.63 1.69 0.93
C MET A 155 6.52 0.44 0.92
N PRO A 156 7.34 0.27 1.98
CA PRO A 156 8.29 -0.83 2.06
C PRO A 156 7.55 -2.17 2.27
N PRO A 157 8.21 -3.30 1.98
CA PRO A 157 7.67 -4.62 2.30
C PRO A 157 7.39 -4.75 3.81
N LEU A 158 6.37 -5.54 4.16
CA LEU A 158 5.97 -5.73 5.56
C LEU A 158 7.05 -6.41 6.42
N CYS A 159 8.08 -6.97 5.79
CA CYS A 159 9.24 -7.57 6.45
C CYS A 159 10.40 -6.58 6.70
N VAL A 160 10.22 -5.30 6.38
CA VAL A 160 11.24 -4.28 6.55
C VAL A 160 11.71 -4.16 8.00
N SER A 161 13.00 -3.90 8.18
CA SER A 161 13.61 -3.58 9.48
C SER A 161 13.61 -2.06 9.73
N GLY A 162 13.84 -1.67 10.99
CA GLY A 162 13.99 -0.25 11.34
C GLY A 162 15.16 0.43 10.63
N ASP A 163 16.27 -0.30 10.40
CA ASP A 163 17.44 0.23 9.68
C ASP A 163 17.14 0.46 8.20
N GLU A 164 16.41 -0.45 7.57
CA GLU A 164 15.97 -0.26 6.18
C GLU A 164 14.95 0.88 6.03
N ILE A 165 14.09 1.10 7.03
CA ILE A 165 13.20 2.27 7.06
C ILE A 165 14.04 3.55 7.09
N ARG A 166 15.01 3.64 8.01
CA ARG A 166 15.92 4.80 8.11
C ARG A 166 16.66 5.04 6.80
N PHE A 167 17.27 4.00 6.27
CA PHE A 167 17.98 4.07 4.99
C PHE A 167 17.09 4.60 3.85
N GLY A 168 15.88 4.08 3.70
CA GLY A 168 14.96 4.48 2.64
C GLY A 168 14.50 5.94 2.79
N LEU A 169 14.20 6.39 4.02
CA LEU A 169 13.77 7.77 4.25
C LEU A 169 14.93 8.77 4.13
N GLU A 170 16.15 8.40 4.55
CA GLU A 170 17.35 9.20 4.31
C GLU A 170 17.62 9.36 2.80
N ALA A 171 17.48 8.30 2.02
CA ALA A 171 17.61 8.36 0.56
C ALA A 171 16.58 9.32 -0.06
N ILE A 172 15.33 9.32 0.42
CA ILE A 172 14.30 10.28 -0.03
C ILE A 172 14.70 11.70 0.36
N GLY A 173 15.12 11.93 1.60
CA GLY A 173 15.53 13.27 2.07
C GLY A 173 16.63 13.86 1.20
N ARG A 174 17.70 13.11 0.97
CA ARG A 174 18.81 13.50 0.08
C ARG A 174 18.35 13.77 -1.35
N ALA A 175 17.43 12.96 -1.87
CA ALA A 175 16.89 13.16 -3.20
C ALA A 175 16.02 14.44 -3.30
N VAL A 176 15.23 14.75 -2.27
CA VAL A 176 14.45 15.99 -2.20
C VAL A 176 15.39 17.19 -2.17
N GLU A 177 16.41 17.19 -1.32
CA GLU A 177 17.40 18.27 -1.26
C GLU A 177 18.15 18.47 -2.58
N ALA A 178 18.53 17.38 -3.24
CA ALA A 178 19.25 17.44 -4.52
C ALA A 178 18.40 18.00 -5.69
N VAL A 179 17.08 17.86 -5.64
CA VAL A 179 16.18 18.26 -6.74
C VAL A 179 15.48 19.58 -6.47
N CYS A 180 15.16 19.85 -5.21
CA CYS A 180 14.31 20.98 -4.81
C CYS A 180 15.04 22.02 -3.95
N GLY A 181 16.29 21.72 -3.51
CA GLY A 181 17.14 22.58 -2.66
C GLY A 181 17.94 23.63 -3.39
#